data_98a7d685988aec0679da0887785c7af6
#
_entry.id   98a7d685988aec0679da0887785c7af6
#
_cell.length_a   1.000
_cell.length_b   1.000
_cell.length_c   1.000
_cell.angle_alpha   90.00
_cell.angle_beta   90.00
_cell.angle_gamma   90.00
#
_symmetry.space_group_name_H-M   'P 1'
#
loop_
_entity.id
_entity.type
_entity.pdbx_description
1 polymer ?
#
loop_
_entity_poly.entity_id
_entity_poly.type
_entity_poly.pdbx_seq_one_letter_code
_entity_poly.pdbx_strand_id
1 'polypeptide(L)'
;MKINRLFAIVALAVCAVTASAQYNMPTQTFTYDKPYAVEKIKAPKGKKVKNVILMIGDGMSLMHVYTAWTANRGKLWLENATATGLSKTWATNKLVTDSGSGGTSLATGVKTCYHAVGVDPEGKPLTSLVDVAKELGKDAGIAVTCRLWDATPCDFCCHNIDRDKEEELVGDYPASGVNFVFGGGAEKFFGRKDGRDIFNELRVKGYHVSRSLDDFFAYDTNSNIFAVPYDKDTPLPDERGDLLARASMKGIELMNRNKKGFFMMIEGSQLDDYGHFNQLDMLMKETLDFDQTIGKVMKWAAEDGETLVVVTADHETGGLTLVNGDKNEGRVECCFSTRDHSGAMVPVYAFGPGAEHFTGIYENTDVFKRIKQLLTNGVIK
;
A
#
# COMPACT_ATOMS: atom_id res chain seq x y z
N MET A 1 -65.23 5.67 28.08
CA MET A 1 -64.14 4.73 28.42
C MET A 1 -63.72 3.81 27.24
N LYS A 2 -63.97 4.17 25.99
CA LYS A 2 -63.57 3.36 24.78
C LYS A 2 -62.53 4.03 23.87
N ILE A 3 -62.22 5.33 24.05
CA ILE A 3 -61.31 6.09 23.20
C ILE A 3 -59.84 5.85 23.56
N ASN A 4 -59.54 5.57 24.83
CA ASN A 4 -58.15 5.39 25.27
C ASN A 4 -57.45 4.06 24.84
N ARG A 5 -58.26 3.04 24.45
CA ARG A 5 -57.68 1.78 23.96
C ARG A 5 -57.24 1.81 22.49
N LEU A 6 -57.88 2.64 21.68
CA LEU A 6 -57.51 2.78 20.27
C LEU A 6 -56.18 3.51 20.08
N PHE A 7 -55.94 4.54 20.90
CA PHE A 7 -54.66 5.29 20.88
C PHE A 7 -53.47 4.47 21.40
N ALA A 8 -53.67 3.59 22.36
CA ALA A 8 -52.61 2.69 22.85
C ALA A 8 -52.21 1.63 21.83
N ILE A 9 -53.13 1.13 21.03
CA ILE A 9 -52.85 0.12 19.97
C ILE A 9 -52.14 0.78 18.79
N VAL A 10 -52.49 2.01 18.42
CA VAL A 10 -51.82 2.73 17.32
C VAL A 10 -50.40 3.15 17.73
N ALA A 11 -50.18 3.56 18.98
CA ALA A 11 -48.84 3.88 19.50
C ALA A 11 -47.93 2.65 19.59
N LEU A 12 -48.46 1.47 19.98
CA LEU A 12 -47.68 0.22 19.96
C LEU A 12 -47.38 -0.28 18.53
N ALA A 13 -48.30 -0.09 17.58
CA ALA A 13 -48.06 -0.46 16.17
C ALA A 13 -47.01 0.45 15.50
N VAL A 14 -47.01 1.75 15.82
CA VAL A 14 -46.00 2.69 15.31
C VAL A 14 -44.62 2.41 15.91
N CYS A 15 -44.54 2.07 17.21
CA CYS A 15 -43.27 1.66 17.84
C CYS A 15 -42.73 0.30 17.30
N ALA A 16 -43.62 -0.62 16.93
CA ALA A 16 -43.21 -1.91 16.36
C ALA A 16 -42.70 -1.78 14.91
N VAL A 17 -43.19 -0.80 14.13
CA VAL A 17 -42.72 -0.56 12.76
C VAL A 17 -41.40 0.19 12.69
N THR A 18 -41.04 0.94 13.74
CA THR A 18 -39.74 1.67 13.81
C THR A 18 -38.59 0.80 14.32
N ALA A 19 -38.87 -0.43 14.82
CA ALA A 19 -37.84 -1.31 15.40
C ALA A 19 -37.25 -2.33 14.43
N SER A 20 -37.61 -2.34 13.13
CA SER A 20 -37.18 -3.36 12.20
C SER A 20 -36.63 -2.86 10.85
N ALA A 21 -36.18 -1.63 10.77
CA ALA A 21 -35.27 -1.23 9.70
C ALA A 21 -33.83 -1.58 10.10
N GLN A 22 -33.58 -2.81 10.47
CA GLN A 22 -32.22 -3.34 10.51
C GLN A 22 -31.76 -3.41 9.04
N TYR A 23 -30.87 -2.51 8.66
CA TYR A 23 -30.27 -2.49 7.33
C TYR A 23 -29.45 -3.78 7.19
N ASN A 24 -30.08 -4.83 6.68
CA ASN A 24 -29.41 -6.12 6.44
C ASN A 24 -28.53 -5.99 5.19
N MET A 25 -27.31 -5.54 5.38
CA MET A 25 -26.31 -5.66 4.32
C MET A 25 -25.94 -7.13 4.12
N PRO A 26 -25.78 -7.58 2.87
CA PRO A 26 -25.34 -8.96 2.60
C PRO A 26 -24.00 -9.21 3.32
N THR A 27 -23.97 -10.26 4.14
CA THR A 27 -22.74 -10.70 4.80
C THR A 27 -22.05 -11.77 4.00
N GLN A 28 -20.74 -11.75 4.00
CA GLN A 28 -19.86 -12.78 3.46
C GLN A 28 -19.08 -13.41 4.62
N THR A 29 -18.80 -14.69 4.52
CA THR A 29 -18.00 -15.42 5.51
C THR A 29 -16.74 -15.94 4.86
N PHE A 30 -15.61 -15.77 5.54
CA PHE A 30 -14.33 -16.34 5.17
C PHE A 30 -13.71 -17.04 6.37
N THR A 31 -13.04 -18.18 6.13
CA THR A 31 -12.24 -18.87 7.15
C THR A 31 -10.86 -19.12 6.59
N TYR A 32 -9.84 -18.64 7.30
CA TYR A 32 -8.45 -18.85 6.89
C TYR A 32 -7.93 -20.18 7.44
N ASP A 33 -7.61 -21.10 6.54
CA ASP A 33 -7.21 -22.47 6.88
C ASP A 33 -5.69 -22.67 7.00
N LYS A 34 -4.89 -21.65 6.62
CA LYS A 34 -3.41 -21.68 6.62
C LYS A 34 -2.81 -20.64 7.56
N PRO A 35 -3.24 -20.55 8.86
CA PRO A 35 -2.73 -19.50 9.74
C PRO A 35 -1.20 -19.65 9.94
N TYR A 36 -0.52 -18.52 9.92
CA TYR A 36 0.92 -18.46 10.13
C TYR A 36 1.27 -18.00 11.55
N ALA A 37 2.41 -18.47 12.03
CA ALA A 37 2.93 -18.06 13.32
C ALA A 37 3.56 -16.67 13.24
N VAL A 38 3.33 -15.87 14.28
CA VAL A 38 3.95 -14.56 14.46
C VAL A 38 4.77 -14.55 15.74
N GLU A 39 6.01 -14.11 15.64
CA GLU A 39 6.91 -13.94 16.76
C GLU A 39 7.11 -12.44 17.08
N LYS A 40 7.49 -12.15 18.31
CA LYS A 40 7.81 -10.79 18.73
C LYS A 40 9.20 -10.40 18.19
N ILE A 41 9.25 -9.31 17.46
CA ILE A 41 10.49 -8.73 16.92
C ILE A 41 10.91 -7.57 17.85
N LYS A 42 12.17 -7.57 18.26
CA LYS A 42 12.70 -6.46 19.05
C LYS A 42 13.12 -5.33 18.11
N ALA A 43 12.41 -4.22 18.17
CA ALA A 43 12.78 -3.04 17.39
C ALA A 43 14.13 -2.47 17.82
N PRO A 44 15.00 -2.10 16.87
CA PRO A 44 16.26 -1.42 17.19
C PRO A 44 15.99 -0.02 17.76
N LYS A 45 16.85 0.42 18.70
CA LYS A 45 16.73 1.71 19.38
C LYS A 45 17.98 2.56 19.17
N GLY A 46 17.81 3.87 19.11
CA GLY A 46 18.88 4.86 19.24
C GLY A 46 19.83 4.99 18.06
N LYS A 47 19.58 4.36 16.92
CA LYS A 47 20.35 4.55 15.70
C LYS A 47 19.74 5.62 14.80
N LYS A 48 20.59 6.24 13.97
CA LYS A 48 20.13 7.12 12.90
C LYS A 48 19.46 6.31 11.80
N VAL A 49 18.45 6.90 11.17
CA VAL A 49 17.82 6.31 10.00
C VAL A 49 18.76 6.44 8.79
N LYS A 50 19.15 5.31 8.25
CA LYS A 50 19.93 5.21 7.00
C LYS A 50 19.04 4.81 5.82
N ASN A 51 18.15 3.85 6.05
CA ASN A 51 17.22 3.34 5.06
C ASN A 51 15.77 3.60 5.49
N VAL A 52 14.89 3.81 4.53
CA VAL A 52 13.44 3.86 4.79
C VAL A 52 12.72 2.94 3.83
N ILE A 53 11.83 2.13 4.36
CA ILE A 53 10.90 1.29 3.59
C ILE A 53 9.48 1.78 3.90
N LEU A 54 8.80 2.30 2.90
CA LEU A 54 7.38 2.66 2.95
C LEU A 54 6.57 1.51 2.33
N MET A 55 5.70 0.91 3.14
CA MET A 55 4.84 -0.18 2.71
C MET A 55 3.39 0.33 2.62
N ILE A 56 2.75 0.18 1.47
CA ILE A 56 1.40 0.64 1.19
C ILE A 56 0.52 -0.58 0.94
N GLY A 57 -0.52 -0.77 1.75
CA GLY A 57 -1.63 -1.66 1.42
C GLY A 57 -2.69 -0.82 0.75
N ASP A 58 -2.85 -0.94 -0.56
CA ASP A 58 -3.80 -0.13 -1.32
C ASP A 58 -5.23 -0.38 -0.81
N GLY A 59 -5.92 0.69 -0.45
CA GLY A 59 -7.27 0.61 0.13
C GLY A 59 -7.37 0.04 1.56
N MET A 60 -6.26 -0.19 2.27
CA MET A 60 -6.19 -0.90 3.55
C MET A 60 -6.57 -0.02 4.75
N SER A 61 -7.75 -0.22 5.31
CA SER A 61 -8.19 0.44 6.56
C SER A 61 -7.89 -0.39 7.81
N LEU A 62 -8.24 0.20 8.98
CA LEU A 62 -8.23 -0.50 10.26
C LEU A 62 -9.12 -1.76 10.27
N MET A 63 -10.24 -1.74 9.52
CA MET A 63 -11.13 -2.90 9.45
C MET A 63 -10.51 -4.04 8.64
N HIS A 64 -9.78 -3.76 7.58
CA HIS A 64 -9.00 -4.77 6.84
C HIS A 64 -7.99 -5.44 7.78
N VAL A 65 -7.22 -4.65 8.53
CA VAL A 65 -6.22 -5.14 9.49
C VAL A 65 -6.88 -5.98 10.60
N TYR A 66 -7.98 -5.51 11.20
CA TYR A 66 -8.63 -6.24 12.29
C TYR A 66 -9.32 -7.53 11.80
N THR A 67 -9.86 -7.51 10.59
CA THR A 67 -10.43 -8.70 9.95
C THR A 67 -9.35 -9.74 9.65
N ALA A 68 -8.21 -9.32 9.09
CA ALA A 68 -7.05 -10.19 8.86
C ALA A 68 -6.47 -10.73 10.17
N TRP A 69 -6.39 -9.90 11.23
CA TRP A 69 -5.99 -10.34 12.56
C TRP A 69 -6.90 -11.46 13.10
N THR A 70 -8.22 -11.30 12.94
CA THR A 70 -9.19 -12.33 13.34
C THR A 70 -9.00 -13.59 12.51
N ALA A 71 -8.84 -13.47 11.19
CA ALA A 71 -8.61 -14.58 10.26
C ALA A 71 -7.32 -15.34 10.57
N ASN A 72 -6.23 -14.67 10.93
CA ASN A 72 -4.97 -15.31 11.34
C ASN A 72 -4.93 -15.65 12.85
N ARG A 73 -6.08 -15.96 13.43
CA ARG A 73 -6.24 -16.44 14.82
C ARG A 73 -5.67 -15.49 15.87
N GLY A 74 -5.86 -14.20 15.66
CA GLY A 74 -5.51 -13.15 16.62
C GLY A 74 -4.02 -12.80 16.64
N LYS A 75 -3.32 -12.88 15.48
CA LYS A 75 -1.91 -12.49 15.35
C LYS A 75 -1.61 -11.95 13.97
N LEU A 76 -0.91 -10.80 13.92
CA LEU A 76 -0.31 -10.26 12.69
C LEU A 76 1.13 -9.81 12.95
N TRP A 77 1.97 -9.87 11.91
CA TRP A 77 3.32 -9.29 11.96
C TRP A 77 3.28 -7.79 12.21
N LEU A 78 2.26 -7.12 11.68
CA LEU A 78 2.01 -5.69 11.86
C LEU A 78 1.93 -5.27 13.34
N GLU A 79 1.55 -6.17 14.26
CA GLU A 79 1.53 -5.91 15.72
C GLU A 79 2.94 -5.71 16.32
N ASN A 80 4.01 -5.94 15.55
CA ASN A 80 5.37 -5.58 15.95
C ASN A 80 5.69 -4.09 15.78
N ALA A 81 4.83 -3.31 15.13
CA ALA A 81 4.98 -1.85 15.08
C ALA A 81 5.09 -1.26 16.47
N THR A 82 5.97 -0.26 16.63
CA THR A 82 6.24 0.39 17.92
C THR A 82 5.57 1.74 18.06
N ALA A 83 5.03 2.26 16.95
CA ALA A 83 4.25 3.49 16.92
C ALA A 83 3.08 3.32 15.95
N THR A 84 1.95 3.98 16.28
CA THR A 84 0.74 3.97 15.45
C THR A 84 0.13 5.37 15.41
N GLY A 85 -0.29 5.78 14.23
CA GLY A 85 -1.03 7.01 13.96
C GLY A 85 -2.18 6.77 13.00
N LEU A 86 -2.92 7.83 12.69
CA LEU A 86 -3.99 7.85 11.70
C LEU A 86 -3.75 8.96 10.70
N SER A 87 -4.00 8.67 9.43
CA SER A 87 -3.79 9.59 8.32
C SER A 87 -5.11 9.97 7.63
N LYS A 88 -5.24 11.26 7.30
CA LYS A 88 -6.35 11.81 6.50
C LYS A 88 -5.95 11.86 5.03
N THR A 89 -6.79 11.36 4.13
CA THR A 89 -6.41 11.01 2.76
C THR A 89 -7.04 11.88 1.64
N TRP A 90 -7.89 12.85 1.97
CA TRP A 90 -8.65 13.67 1.01
C TRP A 90 -7.80 14.28 -0.13
N ALA A 91 -8.42 14.44 -1.32
CA ALA A 91 -7.86 15.13 -2.48
C ALA A 91 -8.35 16.58 -2.54
N THR A 92 -7.63 17.49 -3.25
CA THR A 92 -7.94 18.93 -3.26
C THR A 92 -9.33 19.29 -3.81
N ASN A 93 -9.86 18.46 -4.71
CA ASN A 93 -11.15 18.66 -5.38
C ASN A 93 -12.18 17.57 -5.01
N LYS A 94 -11.83 16.60 -4.13
CA LYS A 94 -12.74 15.52 -3.73
C LYS A 94 -12.40 15.03 -2.31
N LEU A 95 -13.43 14.92 -1.44
CA LEU A 95 -13.20 14.48 -0.05
C LEU A 95 -12.74 13.04 0.03
N VAL A 96 -13.28 12.15 -0.78
CA VAL A 96 -12.83 10.76 -0.91
C VAL A 96 -11.82 10.70 -2.04
N THR A 97 -10.59 10.36 -1.69
CA THR A 97 -9.45 10.30 -2.62
C THR A 97 -9.46 9.01 -3.46
N ASP A 98 -8.57 8.93 -4.44
CA ASP A 98 -8.17 7.72 -5.14
C ASP A 98 -6.67 7.48 -4.93
N SER A 99 -6.14 6.37 -5.47
CA SER A 99 -4.71 6.02 -5.35
C SER A 99 -3.81 7.10 -5.95
N GLY A 100 -4.20 7.72 -7.10
CA GLY A 100 -3.41 8.78 -7.73
C GLY A 100 -3.19 9.97 -6.81
N SER A 101 -4.24 10.54 -6.22
CA SER A 101 -4.10 11.68 -5.30
C SER A 101 -3.64 11.28 -3.89
N GLY A 102 -4.04 10.09 -3.40
CA GLY A 102 -3.61 9.54 -2.11
C GLY A 102 -2.13 9.19 -2.12
N GLY A 103 -1.71 8.40 -3.11
CA GLY A 103 -0.31 8.00 -3.30
C GLY A 103 0.60 9.18 -3.64
N THR A 104 0.18 10.12 -4.51
CA THR A 104 0.92 11.38 -4.73
C THR A 104 1.18 12.14 -3.42
N SER A 105 0.18 12.21 -2.53
CA SER A 105 0.37 12.87 -1.23
C SER A 105 1.41 12.16 -0.35
N LEU A 106 1.46 10.82 -0.37
CA LEU A 106 2.46 10.02 0.33
C LEU A 106 3.85 10.14 -0.33
N ALA A 107 3.89 10.19 -1.66
CA ALA A 107 5.12 10.23 -2.43
C ALA A 107 5.81 11.60 -2.42
N THR A 108 5.04 12.72 -2.36
CA THR A 108 5.54 14.07 -2.60
C THR A 108 5.31 15.07 -1.46
N GLY A 109 4.39 14.74 -0.53
CA GLY A 109 4.01 15.64 0.56
C GLY A 109 3.11 16.80 0.12
N VAL A 110 2.51 16.71 -1.05
CA VAL A 110 1.59 17.72 -1.61
C VAL A 110 0.25 17.06 -1.92
N LYS A 111 -0.85 17.72 -1.52
CA LYS A 111 -2.20 17.31 -1.94
C LYS A 111 -2.41 17.69 -3.39
N THR A 112 -3.01 16.77 -4.16
CA THR A 112 -3.33 17.01 -5.57
C THR A 112 -4.80 16.74 -5.89
N CYS A 113 -5.18 16.92 -7.14
CA CYS A 113 -6.53 16.62 -7.62
C CYS A 113 -6.72 15.10 -7.76
N TYR A 114 -7.95 14.67 -7.56
CA TYR A 114 -8.40 13.31 -7.85
C TYR A 114 -7.98 12.90 -9.28
N HIS A 115 -7.46 11.68 -9.46
CA HIS A 115 -6.86 11.13 -10.70
C HIS A 115 -5.47 11.65 -11.08
N ALA A 116 -4.93 12.67 -10.41
CA ALA A 116 -3.60 13.18 -10.72
C ALA A 116 -2.50 12.33 -10.06
N VAL A 117 -1.40 12.14 -10.77
CA VAL A 117 -0.23 11.30 -10.42
C VAL A 117 1.04 12.13 -10.45
N GLY A 118 1.74 12.26 -9.33
CA GLY A 118 3.05 12.92 -9.24
C GLY A 118 3.08 14.42 -9.58
N VAL A 119 1.91 15.06 -9.69
CA VAL A 119 1.79 16.49 -10.03
C VAL A 119 0.99 17.26 -8.99
N ASP A 120 1.19 18.58 -8.92
CA ASP A 120 0.38 19.49 -8.11
C ASP A 120 -1.02 19.74 -8.76
N PRO A 121 -1.94 20.46 -8.08
CA PRO A 121 -3.27 20.74 -8.63
C PRO A 121 -3.28 21.52 -9.97
N GLU A 122 -2.20 22.19 -10.29
CA GLU A 122 -1.99 22.93 -11.54
C GLU A 122 -1.30 22.07 -12.63
N GLY A 123 -1.00 20.78 -12.34
CA GLY A 123 -0.38 19.84 -13.27
C GLY A 123 1.15 19.94 -13.36
N LYS A 124 1.79 20.65 -12.43
CA LYS A 124 3.26 20.76 -12.41
C LYS A 124 3.87 19.54 -11.71
N PRO A 125 4.92 18.90 -12.29
CA PRO A 125 5.65 17.82 -11.67
C PRO A 125 6.16 18.13 -10.26
N LEU A 126 6.01 17.17 -9.34
CA LEU A 126 6.43 17.26 -7.95
C LEU A 126 7.67 16.38 -7.70
N THR A 127 8.47 16.78 -6.71
CA THR A 127 9.62 15.98 -6.23
C THR A 127 9.12 14.88 -5.30
N SER A 128 9.40 13.63 -5.65
CA SER A 128 9.00 12.45 -4.89
C SER A 128 10.05 11.99 -3.87
N LEU A 129 9.72 10.98 -3.04
CA LEU A 129 10.70 10.30 -2.17
C LEU A 129 11.78 9.56 -2.96
N VAL A 130 11.48 9.09 -4.19
CA VAL A 130 12.49 8.54 -5.11
C VAL A 130 13.49 9.61 -5.49
N ASP A 131 13.04 10.81 -5.88
CA ASP A 131 13.92 11.93 -6.21
C ASP A 131 14.75 12.36 -5.01
N VAL A 132 14.13 12.49 -3.83
CA VAL A 132 14.83 12.82 -2.58
C VAL A 132 15.94 11.81 -2.29
N ALA A 133 15.68 10.51 -2.43
CA ALA A 133 16.70 9.49 -2.22
C ALA A 133 17.86 9.63 -3.23
N LYS A 134 17.54 9.86 -4.50
CA LYS A 134 18.53 10.07 -5.58
C LYS A 134 19.39 11.30 -5.34
N GLU A 135 18.80 12.44 -4.94
CA GLU A 135 19.54 13.67 -4.60
C GLU A 135 20.53 13.45 -3.44
N LEU A 136 20.18 12.57 -2.49
CA LEU A 136 21.07 12.18 -1.38
C LEU A 136 22.13 11.15 -1.79
N GLY A 137 22.08 10.65 -3.05
CA GLY A 137 22.94 9.60 -3.57
C GLY A 137 22.62 8.22 -2.97
N LYS A 138 21.41 8.04 -2.47
CA LYS A 138 20.86 6.76 -2.04
C LYS A 138 20.24 6.03 -3.24
N ASP A 139 20.09 4.73 -3.13
CA ASP A 139 19.28 3.99 -4.10
C ASP A 139 17.80 4.17 -3.81
N ALA A 140 16.98 4.00 -4.84
CA ALA A 140 15.52 4.02 -4.71
C ALA A 140 14.90 2.81 -5.40
N GLY A 141 13.85 2.23 -4.82
CA GLY A 141 13.20 1.04 -5.37
C GLY A 141 11.69 1.02 -5.18
N ILE A 142 11.03 0.25 -6.06
CA ILE A 142 9.59 0.00 -6.07
C ILE A 142 9.35 -1.50 -6.27
N ALA A 143 8.49 -2.10 -5.44
CA ALA A 143 8.01 -3.47 -5.62
C ALA A 143 6.51 -3.54 -5.37
N VAL A 144 5.73 -3.96 -6.36
CA VAL A 144 4.27 -3.94 -6.32
C VAL A 144 3.66 -5.25 -6.83
N THR A 145 2.41 -5.51 -6.49
CA THR A 145 1.66 -6.64 -7.03
C THR A 145 0.74 -6.28 -8.20
N CYS A 146 0.58 -4.98 -8.50
CA CYS A 146 -0.16 -4.48 -9.66
C CYS A 146 0.74 -4.27 -10.88
N ARG A 147 0.14 -3.67 -11.88
CA ARG A 147 0.80 -3.13 -13.08
C ARG A 147 1.62 -1.90 -12.73
N LEU A 148 2.82 -1.77 -13.28
CA LEU A 148 3.70 -0.62 -13.07
C LEU A 148 3.18 0.69 -13.70
N TRP A 149 2.11 0.63 -14.46
CA TRP A 149 1.39 1.80 -14.98
C TRP A 149 0.15 2.17 -14.15
N ASP A 150 -0.10 1.45 -13.04
CA ASP A 150 -1.09 1.85 -12.05
C ASP A 150 -0.62 3.09 -11.27
N ALA A 151 -1.57 3.76 -10.60
CA ALA A 151 -1.30 5.06 -9.99
C ALA A 151 -0.23 5.00 -8.91
N THR A 152 -0.33 4.11 -7.92
CA THR A 152 0.56 4.10 -6.76
C THR A 152 2.04 3.95 -7.11
N PRO A 153 2.50 2.98 -7.95
CA PRO A 153 3.89 2.96 -8.39
C PRO A 153 4.28 4.21 -9.19
N CYS A 154 3.35 4.74 -10.01
CA CYS A 154 3.60 5.93 -10.81
C CYS A 154 3.73 7.20 -9.98
N ASP A 155 3.03 7.34 -8.85
CA ASP A 155 3.12 8.50 -7.95
C ASP A 155 4.53 8.80 -7.45
N PHE A 156 5.39 7.78 -7.43
CA PHE A 156 6.77 7.89 -6.97
C PHE A 156 7.77 8.24 -8.07
N CYS A 157 7.40 8.14 -9.36
CA CYS A 157 8.36 8.27 -10.46
C CYS A 157 7.79 8.76 -11.79
N CYS A 158 6.48 9.04 -11.89
CA CYS A 158 5.82 9.49 -13.11
C CYS A 158 4.95 10.73 -12.83
N HIS A 159 4.52 11.43 -13.90
CA HIS A 159 3.81 12.70 -13.77
C HIS A 159 2.71 12.83 -14.82
N ASN A 160 1.44 12.83 -14.39
CA ASN A 160 0.31 13.13 -15.25
C ASN A 160 -0.88 13.68 -14.43
N ILE A 161 -1.69 14.55 -15.01
CA ILE A 161 -2.93 15.03 -14.40
C ILE A 161 -4.05 13.97 -14.45
N ASP A 162 -3.85 12.88 -15.17
CA ASP A 162 -4.83 11.84 -15.42
C ASP A 162 -4.15 10.45 -15.41
N ARG A 163 -4.45 9.64 -14.39
CA ARG A 163 -3.90 8.28 -14.24
C ARG A 163 -4.27 7.33 -15.38
N ASP A 164 -5.32 7.63 -16.14
CA ASP A 164 -5.74 6.81 -17.27
C ASP A 164 -4.84 7.01 -18.52
N LYS A 165 -3.87 7.93 -18.44
CA LYS A 165 -2.83 8.13 -19.45
C LYS A 165 -1.67 7.15 -19.29
N GLU A 166 -1.98 5.88 -19.19
CA GLU A 166 -1.07 4.77 -18.85
C GLU A 166 0.21 4.73 -19.71
N GLU A 167 0.09 4.92 -21.04
CA GLU A 167 1.27 4.96 -21.92
C GLU A 167 2.16 6.18 -21.64
N GLU A 168 1.58 7.34 -21.30
CA GLU A 168 2.33 8.54 -20.94
C GLU A 168 3.08 8.31 -19.63
N LEU A 169 2.41 7.78 -18.60
CA LEU A 169 3.01 7.44 -17.30
C LEU A 169 4.20 6.47 -17.46
N VAL A 170 4.02 5.36 -18.18
CA VAL A 170 5.13 4.42 -18.47
C VAL A 170 6.31 5.09 -19.16
N GLY A 171 6.03 6.12 -19.97
CA GLY A 171 7.04 6.90 -20.68
C GLY A 171 8.02 7.65 -19.78
N ASP A 172 7.70 7.86 -18.49
CA ASP A 172 8.55 8.59 -17.54
C ASP A 172 9.59 7.69 -16.84
N TYR A 173 9.35 6.37 -16.75
CA TYR A 173 10.26 5.45 -16.06
C TYR A 173 11.72 5.57 -16.46
N PRO A 174 12.09 5.67 -17.76
CA PRO A 174 13.49 5.83 -18.13
C PRO A 174 14.15 7.11 -17.60
N ALA A 175 13.37 8.15 -17.27
CA ALA A 175 13.88 9.42 -16.74
C ALA A 175 13.87 9.48 -15.20
N SER A 176 13.07 8.64 -14.54
CA SER A 176 12.86 8.68 -13.08
C SER A 176 14.11 8.42 -12.25
N GLY A 177 15.05 7.65 -12.79
CA GLY A 177 16.26 7.26 -12.07
C GLY A 177 16.04 6.27 -10.92
N VAL A 178 14.84 5.70 -10.76
CA VAL A 178 14.56 4.62 -9.80
C VAL A 178 15.45 3.42 -10.13
N ASN A 179 16.15 2.86 -9.12
CA ASN A 179 17.13 1.79 -9.38
C ASN A 179 16.47 0.43 -9.52
N PHE A 180 15.66 0.05 -8.54
CA PHE A 180 15.02 -1.26 -8.46
C PHE A 180 13.53 -1.14 -8.76
N VAL A 181 13.03 -1.91 -9.71
CA VAL A 181 11.60 -1.97 -10.03
C VAL A 181 11.17 -3.42 -10.21
N PHE A 182 10.08 -3.81 -9.55
CA PHE A 182 9.41 -5.08 -9.70
C PHE A 182 7.89 -4.88 -9.73
N GLY A 183 7.21 -5.41 -10.75
CA GLY A 183 5.74 -5.40 -10.86
C GLY A 183 5.25 -6.10 -12.12
N GLY A 184 3.97 -5.93 -12.43
CA GLY A 184 3.33 -6.41 -13.65
C GLY A 184 3.19 -5.32 -14.73
N GLY A 185 2.35 -5.55 -15.75
CA GLY A 185 1.93 -4.53 -16.72
C GLY A 185 2.86 -4.34 -17.91
N ALA A 186 3.60 -5.36 -18.31
CA ALA A 186 4.56 -5.26 -19.40
C ALA A 186 3.96 -4.81 -20.74
N GLU A 187 2.67 -5.04 -20.96
CA GLU A 187 1.98 -4.73 -22.22
C GLU A 187 2.04 -3.25 -22.64
N LYS A 188 2.29 -2.31 -21.71
CA LYS A 188 2.39 -0.86 -22.01
C LYS A 188 3.83 -0.38 -22.25
N PHE A 189 4.82 -1.26 -22.09
CA PHE A 189 6.24 -0.91 -22.23
C PHE A 189 6.77 -1.07 -23.66
N PHE A 190 6.10 -1.84 -24.50
CA PHE A 190 6.47 -2.09 -25.90
C PHE A 190 5.23 -2.15 -26.81
N GLY A 191 5.43 -2.10 -28.11
CA GLY A 191 4.33 -2.13 -29.10
C GLY A 191 3.38 -0.93 -29.00
N ARG A 192 3.87 0.18 -28.46
CA ARG A 192 3.11 1.40 -28.15
C ARG A 192 2.73 2.17 -29.42
N LYS A 193 1.63 2.94 -29.31
CA LYS A 193 1.15 3.79 -30.43
C LYS A 193 2.12 4.91 -30.77
N ASP A 194 2.89 5.41 -29.81
CA ASP A 194 3.90 6.45 -30.00
C ASP A 194 5.23 5.91 -30.62
N GLY A 195 5.33 4.61 -30.85
CA GLY A 195 6.51 3.95 -31.42
C GLY A 195 7.69 3.80 -30.48
N ARG A 196 7.58 4.21 -29.20
CA ARG A 196 8.63 4.01 -28.20
C ARG A 196 8.69 2.53 -27.75
N ASP A 197 9.89 2.07 -27.46
CA ASP A 197 10.16 0.82 -26.74
C ASP A 197 10.86 1.18 -25.41
N ILE A 198 10.07 1.24 -24.34
CA ILE A 198 10.52 1.67 -23.01
C ILE A 198 11.53 0.67 -22.44
N PHE A 199 11.38 -0.64 -22.72
CA PHE A 199 12.37 -1.63 -22.31
C PHE A 199 13.73 -1.41 -22.97
N ASN A 200 13.74 -1.01 -24.25
CA ASN A 200 14.99 -0.68 -24.93
C ASN A 200 15.60 0.62 -24.38
N GLU A 201 14.78 1.63 -24.10
CA GLU A 201 15.25 2.88 -23.49
C GLU A 201 15.89 2.64 -22.11
N LEU A 202 15.30 1.77 -21.28
CA LEU A 202 15.86 1.36 -19.98
C LEU A 202 17.18 0.62 -20.15
N ARG A 203 17.29 -0.32 -21.13
CA ARG A 203 18.57 -1.00 -21.41
C ARG A 203 19.67 -0.04 -21.84
N VAL A 204 19.36 0.95 -22.69
CA VAL A 204 20.31 2.01 -23.09
C VAL A 204 20.79 2.81 -21.90
N LYS A 205 19.96 2.98 -20.86
CA LYS A 205 20.31 3.63 -19.60
C LYS A 205 21.04 2.74 -18.60
N GLY A 206 21.33 1.50 -18.98
CA GLY A 206 22.12 0.57 -18.16
C GLY A 206 21.31 -0.29 -17.19
N TYR A 207 19.98 -0.35 -17.34
CA TYR A 207 19.16 -1.28 -16.55
C TYR A 207 19.25 -2.70 -17.10
N HIS A 208 19.32 -3.67 -16.19
CA HIS A 208 18.95 -5.04 -16.51
C HIS A 208 17.43 -5.14 -16.57
N VAL A 209 16.90 -5.35 -17.78
CA VAL A 209 15.43 -5.47 -17.97
C VAL A 209 15.06 -6.94 -18.01
N SER A 210 14.38 -7.40 -16.97
CA SER A 210 13.95 -8.79 -16.81
C SER A 210 12.46 -8.97 -17.13
N ARG A 211 12.16 -10.00 -17.94
CA ARG A 211 10.79 -10.41 -18.32
C ARG A 211 10.45 -11.81 -17.80
N SER A 212 11.28 -12.37 -16.92
CA SER A 212 10.99 -13.64 -16.27
C SER A 212 11.45 -13.64 -14.81
N LEU A 213 10.79 -14.44 -13.99
CA LEU A 213 11.17 -14.59 -12.58
C LEU A 213 12.53 -15.24 -12.42
N ASP A 214 12.88 -16.22 -13.27
CA ASP A 214 14.17 -16.92 -13.20
C ASP A 214 15.34 -15.95 -13.46
N ASP A 215 15.24 -15.13 -14.50
CA ASP A 215 16.24 -14.10 -14.80
C ASP A 215 16.30 -13.04 -13.70
N PHE A 216 15.15 -12.58 -13.20
CA PHE A 216 15.07 -11.61 -12.12
C PHE A 216 15.76 -12.12 -10.85
N PHE A 217 15.45 -13.32 -10.39
CA PHE A 217 16.03 -13.87 -9.16
C PHE A 217 17.50 -14.27 -9.32
N ALA A 218 17.94 -14.63 -10.54
CA ALA A 218 19.34 -14.94 -10.84
C ALA A 218 20.23 -13.70 -10.89
N TYR A 219 19.68 -12.52 -11.21
CA TYR A 219 20.46 -11.28 -11.33
C TYR A 219 21.01 -10.85 -9.97
N ASP A 220 22.33 -10.60 -9.91
CA ASP A 220 23.03 -10.22 -8.65
C ASP A 220 24.20 -9.24 -8.86
N THR A 221 24.11 -8.35 -9.85
CA THR A 221 25.21 -7.44 -10.21
C THR A 221 25.13 -6.13 -9.45
N ASN A 222 24.02 -5.40 -9.56
CA ASN A 222 23.79 -4.09 -8.91
C ASN A 222 22.28 -3.85 -8.74
N SER A 223 21.89 -2.65 -8.25
CA SER A 223 20.49 -2.31 -8.01
C SER A 223 19.72 -1.85 -9.26
N ASN A 224 20.38 -1.59 -10.40
CA ASN A 224 19.71 -1.11 -11.61
C ASN A 224 19.03 -2.28 -12.35
N ILE A 225 17.90 -2.72 -11.84
CA ILE A 225 17.09 -3.78 -12.41
C ILE A 225 15.63 -3.34 -12.56
N PHE A 226 15.06 -3.60 -13.73
CA PHE A 226 13.67 -3.31 -14.07
C PHE A 226 12.98 -4.62 -14.47
N ALA A 227 12.22 -5.20 -13.53
CA ALA A 227 11.62 -6.52 -13.69
C ALA A 227 10.11 -6.41 -13.88
N VAL A 228 9.62 -6.86 -15.03
CA VAL A 228 8.19 -6.89 -15.39
C VAL A 228 7.84 -8.26 -15.96
N PRO A 229 7.80 -9.31 -15.12
CA PRO A 229 7.64 -10.69 -15.61
C PRO A 229 6.22 -11.01 -16.10
N TYR A 230 5.24 -10.15 -15.84
CA TYR A 230 3.84 -10.37 -16.19
C TYR A 230 3.32 -9.29 -17.13
N ASP A 231 2.45 -9.65 -18.07
CA ASP A 231 1.83 -8.67 -18.99
C ASP A 231 0.77 -7.82 -18.28
N LYS A 232 0.07 -8.39 -17.30
CA LYS A 232 -0.90 -7.72 -16.42
C LYS A 232 -0.40 -7.73 -14.97
N ASP A 233 -1.31 -7.71 -14.01
CA ASP A 233 -0.99 -7.83 -12.59
C ASP A 233 -0.23 -9.13 -12.27
N THR A 234 0.43 -9.17 -11.13
CA THR A 234 0.97 -10.45 -10.66
C THR A 234 -0.18 -11.41 -10.33
N PRO A 235 0.04 -12.73 -10.43
CA PRO A 235 -0.99 -13.70 -10.04
C PRO A 235 -1.47 -13.52 -8.60
N LEU A 236 -2.61 -14.12 -8.27
CA LEU A 236 -3.20 -14.12 -6.94
C LEU A 236 -2.30 -14.80 -5.90
N PRO A 237 -2.46 -14.53 -4.58
CA PRO A 237 -1.62 -15.11 -3.53
C PRO A 237 -1.54 -16.63 -3.55
N ASP A 238 -2.63 -17.32 -3.88
CA ASP A 238 -2.65 -18.78 -3.97
C ASP A 238 -1.76 -19.33 -5.11
N GLU A 239 -1.51 -18.54 -6.16
CA GLU A 239 -0.69 -18.89 -7.32
C GLU A 239 0.73 -18.34 -7.22
N ARG A 240 0.89 -17.07 -6.78
CA ARG A 240 2.18 -16.39 -6.68
C ARG A 240 2.99 -16.78 -5.45
N GLY A 241 2.34 -17.37 -4.43
CA GLY A 241 2.96 -17.65 -3.13
C GLY A 241 3.52 -16.38 -2.48
N ASP A 242 4.72 -16.44 -1.94
CA ASP A 242 5.40 -15.33 -1.26
C ASP A 242 6.18 -14.38 -2.21
N LEU A 243 5.69 -14.20 -3.44
CA LEU A 243 6.42 -13.48 -4.50
C LEU A 243 6.74 -12.04 -4.10
N LEU A 244 5.76 -11.27 -3.54
CA LEU A 244 5.99 -9.89 -3.13
C LEU A 244 7.11 -9.79 -2.08
N ALA A 245 7.07 -10.68 -1.09
CA ALA A 245 8.10 -10.72 -0.06
C ALA A 245 9.48 -11.06 -0.63
N ARG A 246 9.57 -12.05 -1.53
CA ARG A 246 10.84 -12.44 -2.19
C ARG A 246 11.38 -11.34 -3.08
N ALA A 247 10.52 -10.68 -3.86
CA ALA A 247 10.91 -9.57 -4.72
C ALA A 247 11.39 -8.37 -3.88
N SER A 248 10.67 -8.04 -2.80
CA SER A 248 11.05 -6.98 -1.87
C SER A 248 12.41 -7.25 -1.21
N MET A 249 12.62 -8.48 -0.73
CA MET A 249 13.90 -8.85 -0.12
C MET A 249 15.06 -8.81 -1.11
N LYS A 250 14.83 -9.20 -2.38
CA LYS A 250 15.81 -9.05 -3.46
C LYS A 250 16.20 -7.59 -3.70
N GLY A 251 15.20 -6.69 -3.75
CA GLY A 251 15.43 -5.24 -3.86
C GLY A 251 16.23 -4.68 -2.69
N ILE A 252 15.83 -5.03 -1.47
CA ILE A 252 16.52 -4.63 -0.24
C ILE A 252 17.99 -5.10 -0.28
N GLU A 253 18.25 -6.36 -0.64
CA GLU A 253 19.61 -6.91 -0.72
C GLU A 253 20.48 -6.15 -1.71
N LEU A 254 19.98 -5.88 -2.93
CA LEU A 254 20.72 -5.18 -3.96
C LEU A 254 21.01 -3.73 -3.57
N MET A 255 19.99 -3.00 -3.09
CA MET A 255 20.12 -1.59 -2.73
C MET A 255 20.90 -1.36 -1.43
N ASN A 256 20.91 -2.32 -0.50
CA ASN A 256 21.69 -2.20 0.75
C ASN A 256 23.21 -2.23 0.52
N ARG A 257 23.68 -2.58 -0.69
CA ARG A 257 25.09 -2.45 -1.10
C ARG A 257 25.54 -1.00 -1.20
N ASN A 258 24.59 -0.06 -1.40
CA ASN A 258 24.86 1.37 -1.36
C ASN A 258 25.15 1.82 0.08
N LYS A 259 26.38 2.31 0.32
CA LYS A 259 26.83 2.76 1.66
C LYS A 259 26.03 3.95 2.21
N LYS A 260 25.40 4.74 1.34
CA LYS A 260 24.51 5.84 1.72
C LYS A 260 23.12 5.36 2.15
N GLY A 261 22.74 4.12 1.80
CA GLY A 261 21.44 3.53 2.08
C GLY A 261 20.45 3.68 0.92
N PHE A 262 19.17 3.45 1.21
CA PHE A 262 18.12 3.45 0.19
C PHE A 262 16.76 3.91 0.72
N PHE A 263 15.87 4.22 -0.20
CA PHE A 263 14.43 4.31 -0.03
C PHE A 263 13.76 3.20 -0.84
N MET A 264 12.76 2.53 -0.29
CA MET A 264 11.95 1.55 -1.04
C MET A 264 10.49 1.73 -0.74
N MET A 265 9.66 1.75 -1.79
CA MET A 265 8.22 1.59 -1.70
C MET A 265 7.87 0.14 -2.02
N ILE A 266 7.05 -0.48 -1.17
CA ILE A 266 6.53 -1.84 -1.34
C ILE A 266 5.02 -1.76 -1.25
N GLU A 267 4.32 -2.38 -2.19
CA GLU A 267 2.87 -2.28 -2.22
C GLU A 267 2.19 -3.64 -2.35
N GLY A 268 1.27 -3.91 -1.42
CA GLY A 268 0.20 -4.88 -1.60
C GLY A 268 -0.94 -4.19 -2.35
N SER A 269 -0.95 -4.28 -3.66
CA SER A 269 -1.80 -3.44 -4.50
C SER A 269 -3.21 -3.98 -4.66
N GLN A 270 -3.36 -5.31 -4.78
CA GLN A 270 -4.63 -5.93 -5.17
C GLN A 270 -5.65 -6.00 -4.04
N LEU A 271 -5.33 -5.48 -2.83
CA LEU A 271 -6.34 -5.31 -1.78
C LEU A 271 -7.46 -4.37 -2.25
N ASP A 272 -7.10 -3.30 -2.96
CA ASP A 272 -8.04 -2.33 -3.51
C ASP A 272 -9.00 -2.96 -4.51
N ASP A 273 -8.48 -3.71 -5.48
CA ASP A 273 -9.29 -4.42 -6.48
C ASP A 273 -10.39 -5.28 -5.82
N TYR A 274 -10.01 -6.07 -4.79
CA TYR A 274 -10.96 -6.95 -4.10
C TYR A 274 -11.87 -6.22 -3.12
N GLY A 275 -11.47 -5.05 -2.64
CA GLY A 275 -12.33 -4.08 -1.97
C GLY A 275 -13.43 -3.58 -2.93
N HIS A 276 -13.07 -3.15 -4.13
CA HIS A 276 -13.98 -2.72 -5.18
C HIS A 276 -14.96 -3.81 -5.63
N PHE A 277 -14.47 -5.05 -5.74
CA PHE A 277 -15.32 -6.19 -6.09
C PHE A 277 -16.18 -6.70 -4.93
N ASN A 278 -15.93 -6.22 -3.70
CA ASN A 278 -16.54 -6.74 -2.48
C ASN A 278 -16.34 -8.27 -2.36
N GLN A 279 -15.13 -8.75 -2.61
CA GLN A 279 -14.74 -10.16 -2.54
C GLN A 279 -13.90 -10.43 -1.30
N LEU A 280 -14.58 -10.80 -0.20
CA LEU A 280 -13.96 -10.94 1.12
C LEU A 280 -12.82 -11.97 1.15
N ASP A 281 -12.96 -13.10 0.50
CA ASP A 281 -11.97 -14.17 0.51
C ASP A 281 -10.66 -13.75 -0.15
N MET A 282 -10.74 -13.08 -1.29
CA MET A 282 -9.57 -12.59 -2.02
C MET A 282 -8.93 -11.41 -1.31
N LEU A 283 -9.75 -10.46 -0.81
CA LEU A 283 -9.29 -9.33 -0.02
C LEU A 283 -8.50 -9.78 1.22
N MET A 284 -8.98 -10.81 1.92
CA MET A 284 -8.29 -11.34 3.09
C MET A 284 -7.00 -12.05 2.73
N LYS A 285 -6.96 -12.81 1.63
CA LYS A 285 -5.73 -13.45 1.15
C LYS A 285 -4.66 -12.42 0.78
N GLU A 286 -5.02 -11.34 0.08
CA GLU A 286 -4.11 -10.24 -0.24
C GLU A 286 -3.60 -9.54 1.04
N THR A 287 -4.50 -9.24 1.99
CA THR A 287 -4.12 -8.60 3.24
C THR A 287 -3.15 -9.46 4.06
N LEU A 288 -3.39 -10.79 4.10
CA LEU A 288 -2.53 -11.72 4.83
C LEU A 288 -1.18 -11.97 4.15
N ASP A 289 -1.13 -11.99 2.82
CA ASP A 289 0.13 -12.02 2.05
C ASP A 289 0.97 -10.75 2.28
N PHE A 290 0.30 -9.58 2.30
CA PHE A 290 0.95 -8.32 2.61
C PHE A 290 1.50 -8.30 4.04
N ASP A 291 0.75 -8.79 5.04
CA ASP A 291 1.24 -8.90 6.44
C ASP A 291 2.45 -9.85 6.55
N GLN A 292 2.47 -10.95 5.82
CA GLN A 292 3.64 -11.83 5.78
C GLN A 292 4.87 -11.13 5.16
N THR A 293 4.64 -10.30 4.14
CA THR A 293 5.70 -9.45 3.56
C THR A 293 6.21 -8.44 4.57
N ILE A 294 5.31 -7.76 5.30
CA ILE A 294 5.67 -6.85 6.41
C ILE A 294 6.54 -7.58 7.45
N GLY A 295 6.18 -8.80 7.81
CA GLY A 295 6.96 -9.62 8.76
C GLY A 295 8.39 -9.87 8.31
N LYS A 296 8.62 -10.22 7.05
CA LYS A 296 9.97 -10.44 6.49
C LYS A 296 10.78 -9.15 6.46
N VAL A 297 10.15 -8.04 6.06
CA VAL A 297 10.79 -6.71 6.03
C VAL A 297 11.15 -6.24 7.44
N MET A 298 10.25 -6.36 8.43
CA MET A 298 10.52 -5.97 9.82
C MET A 298 11.63 -6.80 10.45
N LYS A 299 11.69 -8.12 10.17
CA LYS A 299 12.79 -8.98 10.65
C LYS A 299 14.13 -8.50 10.13
N TRP A 300 14.21 -8.29 8.81
CA TRP A 300 15.43 -7.77 8.20
C TRP A 300 15.81 -6.39 8.76
N ALA A 301 14.84 -5.48 8.90
CA ALA A 301 15.08 -4.15 9.46
C ALA A 301 15.57 -4.19 10.92
N ALA A 302 15.09 -5.16 11.70
CA ALA A 302 15.57 -5.38 13.08
C ALA A 302 17.03 -5.82 13.13
N GLU A 303 17.46 -6.67 12.21
CA GLU A 303 18.84 -7.14 12.07
C GLU A 303 19.77 -6.03 11.56
N ASP A 304 19.35 -5.27 10.55
CA ASP A 304 20.08 -4.13 10.01
C ASP A 304 20.26 -3.02 11.05
N GLY A 305 19.22 -2.70 11.78
CA GLY A 305 19.23 -1.77 12.90
C GLY A 305 19.24 -0.29 12.52
N GLU A 306 19.33 0.08 11.25
CA GLU A 306 19.36 1.45 10.72
C GLU A 306 18.21 1.73 9.74
N THR A 307 17.26 0.80 9.64
CA THR A 307 16.11 0.86 8.73
C THR A 307 14.83 1.20 9.48
N LEU A 308 14.15 2.25 9.03
CA LEU A 308 12.78 2.58 9.40
C LEU A 308 11.83 1.88 8.44
N VAL A 309 10.83 1.20 8.96
CA VAL A 309 9.69 0.65 8.21
C VAL A 309 8.44 1.43 8.59
N VAL A 310 7.73 1.97 7.59
CA VAL A 310 6.42 2.64 7.75
C VAL A 310 5.41 1.88 6.91
N VAL A 311 4.30 1.46 7.52
CA VAL A 311 3.21 0.75 6.84
C VAL A 311 1.96 1.61 6.92
N THR A 312 1.32 1.87 5.79
CA THR A 312 0.09 2.68 5.71
C THR A 312 -0.76 2.24 4.52
N ALA A 313 -1.79 3.02 4.22
CA ALA A 313 -2.59 2.95 3.01
C ALA A 313 -2.71 4.35 2.41
N ASP A 314 -3.06 4.41 1.16
CA ASP A 314 -3.37 5.64 0.42
C ASP A 314 -4.82 6.11 0.64
N HIS A 315 -5.76 5.16 0.80
CA HIS A 315 -7.18 5.34 1.19
C HIS A 315 -7.77 4.08 1.82
N GLU A 316 -9.08 4.05 2.00
CA GLU A 316 -9.88 2.86 2.33
C GLU A 316 -10.79 2.50 1.16
N THR A 317 -10.98 1.20 0.91
CA THR A 317 -11.84 0.68 -0.17
C THR A 317 -12.85 -0.34 0.35
N GLY A 318 -14.07 -0.26 -0.19
CA GLY A 318 -15.17 -1.19 0.06
C GLY A 318 -16.02 -0.87 1.28
N GLY A 319 -15.57 0.00 2.19
CA GLY A 319 -16.26 0.27 3.45
C GLY A 319 -16.45 -1.01 4.25
N LEU A 320 -15.38 -1.83 4.36
CA LEU A 320 -15.41 -3.12 5.03
C LEU A 320 -15.84 -2.99 6.48
N THR A 321 -16.78 -3.82 6.91
CA THR A 321 -17.23 -3.90 8.30
C THR A 321 -17.19 -5.36 8.77
N LEU A 322 -16.42 -5.64 9.81
CA LEU A 322 -16.43 -6.92 10.50
C LEU A 322 -17.65 -6.94 11.42
N VAL A 323 -18.63 -7.79 11.11
CA VAL A 323 -19.90 -7.88 11.87
C VAL A 323 -19.89 -9.00 12.89
N ASN A 324 -19.14 -10.09 12.65
CA ASN A 324 -19.00 -11.23 13.54
C ASN A 324 -17.77 -12.05 13.18
N GLY A 325 -17.44 -13.06 13.98
CA GLY A 325 -16.36 -14.00 13.71
C GLY A 325 -15.96 -14.84 14.90
N ASP A 326 -15.03 -15.77 14.67
CA ASP A 326 -14.34 -16.53 15.71
C ASP A 326 -12.84 -16.59 15.44
N LYS A 327 -12.07 -15.85 16.22
CA LYS A 327 -10.61 -15.82 16.05
C LYS A 327 -9.90 -17.14 16.29
N ASN A 328 -10.49 -18.06 17.08
CA ASN A 328 -9.86 -19.37 17.32
C ASN A 328 -10.00 -20.29 16.10
N GLU A 329 -11.10 -20.12 15.35
CA GLU A 329 -11.34 -20.82 14.09
C GLU A 329 -10.68 -20.10 12.89
N GLY A 330 -10.35 -18.81 13.04
CA GLY A 330 -9.91 -17.96 11.94
C GLY A 330 -11.07 -17.56 11.01
N ARG A 331 -12.32 -17.54 11.55
CA ARG A 331 -13.54 -17.24 10.82
C ARG A 331 -13.95 -15.79 11.02
N VAL A 332 -14.29 -15.12 9.94
CA VAL A 332 -14.78 -13.74 9.90
C VAL A 332 -16.08 -13.66 9.11
N GLU A 333 -16.97 -12.78 9.54
CA GLU A 333 -18.22 -12.44 8.88
C GLU A 333 -18.24 -10.94 8.65
N CYS A 334 -18.26 -10.52 7.38
CA CYS A 334 -18.14 -9.12 7.00
C CYS A 334 -19.24 -8.69 6.04
N CYS A 335 -19.48 -7.38 5.99
CA CYS A 335 -20.24 -6.73 4.94
C CYS A 335 -19.45 -5.55 4.37
N PHE A 336 -19.83 -5.10 3.18
CA PHE A 336 -19.26 -3.94 2.50
C PHE A 336 -20.34 -2.87 2.33
N SER A 337 -19.99 -1.63 2.60
CA SER A 337 -20.92 -0.50 2.49
C SER A 337 -20.88 0.19 1.13
N THR A 338 -19.84 -0.04 0.34
CA THR A 338 -19.65 0.54 -0.99
C THR A 338 -18.85 -0.41 -1.90
N ARG A 339 -18.77 -0.08 -3.18
CA ARG A 339 -17.83 -0.65 -4.15
C ARG A 339 -16.79 0.38 -4.60
N ASP A 340 -16.67 1.47 -3.88
CA ASP A 340 -15.76 2.58 -4.14
C ASP A 340 -14.96 2.83 -2.87
N HIS A 341 -14.10 3.82 -2.89
CA HIS A 341 -13.35 4.25 -1.72
C HIS A 341 -14.27 4.89 -0.68
N SER A 342 -13.83 4.94 0.56
CA SER A 342 -14.50 5.68 1.61
C SER A 342 -13.59 6.75 2.23
N GLY A 343 -14.21 7.72 2.94
CA GLY A 343 -13.49 8.79 3.63
C GLY A 343 -12.93 8.40 4.99
N ALA A 344 -12.75 7.10 5.27
CA ALA A 344 -12.16 6.63 6.50
C ALA A 344 -10.69 7.06 6.61
N MET A 345 -10.24 7.47 7.82
CA MET A 345 -8.82 7.63 8.07
C MET A 345 -8.14 6.26 8.00
N VAL A 346 -6.93 6.24 7.45
CA VAL A 346 -6.14 5.01 7.37
C VAL A 346 -5.07 4.95 8.46
N PRO A 347 -4.69 3.75 8.92
CA PRO A 347 -3.65 3.61 9.94
C PRO A 347 -2.26 3.89 9.35
N VAL A 348 -1.37 4.37 10.21
CA VAL A 348 0.06 4.45 9.95
C VAL A 348 0.77 3.69 11.06
N TYR A 349 1.49 2.65 10.71
CA TYR A 349 2.30 1.87 11.65
C TYR A 349 3.78 2.13 11.36
N ALA A 350 4.60 2.21 12.39
CA ALA A 350 6.03 2.39 12.21
C ALA A 350 6.84 1.47 13.11
N PHE A 351 8.00 1.03 12.59
CA PHE A 351 8.92 0.11 13.25
C PHE A 351 10.37 0.50 12.96
N GLY A 352 11.23 0.46 13.96
CA GLY A 352 12.64 0.78 13.83
C GLY A 352 13.00 2.18 14.33
N PRO A 353 14.21 2.68 14.02
CA PRO A 353 14.64 4.01 14.44
C PRO A 353 13.76 5.10 13.82
N GLY A 354 13.36 6.11 14.61
CA GLY A 354 12.47 7.19 14.16
C GLY A 354 10.99 6.85 14.11
N ALA A 355 10.59 5.63 14.47
CA ALA A 355 9.18 5.20 14.47
C ALA A 355 8.29 6.07 15.37
N GLU A 356 8.83 6.58 16.48
CA GLU A 356 8.13 7.44 17.46
C GLU A 356 7.52 8.71 16.84
N HIS A 357 8.02 9.14 15.70
CA HIS A 357 7.51 10.32 14.99
C HIS A 357 6.20 10.06 14.23
N PHE A 358 5.73 8.82 14.11
CA PHE A 358 4.54 8.45 13.33
C PHE A 358 3.29 8.26 14.20
N THR A 359 3.27 8.83 15.41
CA THR A 359 2.09 8.84 16.30
C THR A 359 1.18 10.04 16.03
N GLY A 360 -0.11 9.92 16.44
CA GLY A 360 -1.10 11.00 16.36
C GLY A 360 -1.97 10.93 15.11
N ILE A 361 -2.75 12.01 14.87
CA ILE A 361 -3.65 12.14 13.72
C ILE A 361 -3.16 13.32 12.88
N TYR A 362 -2.89 13.07 11.60
CA TYR A 362 -2.25 14.04 10.70
C TYR A 362 -2.67 13.85 9.24
N GLU A 363 -2.18 14.71 8.35
CA GLU A 363 -2.38 14.58 6.91
C GLU A 363 -1.44 13.51 6.32
N ASN A 364 -1.87 12.80 5.26
CA ASN A 364 -0.99 11.84 4.58
C ASN A 364 0.29 12.51 4.02
N THR A 365 0.24 13.80 3.70
CA THR A 365 1.41 14.60 3.32
C THR A 365 2.48 14.69 4.42
N ASP A 366 2.11 14.51 5.68
CA ASP A 366 3.08 14.53 6.79
C ASP A 366 3.90 13.24 6.87
N VAL A 367 3.40 12.14 6.31
CA VAL A 367 4.20 10.91 6.15
C VAL A 367 5.44 11.20 5.30
N PHE A 368 5.26 11.83 4.14
CA PHE A 368 6.38 12.29 3.30
C PHE A 368 7.35 13.19 4.06
N LYS A 369 6.84 14.23 4.73
CA LYS A 369 7.68 15.22 5.42
C LYS A 369 8.56 14.56 6.48
N ARG A 370 8.01 13.63 7.27
CA ARG A 370 8.72 12.87 8.29
C ARG A 370 9.75 11.93 7.67
N ILE A 371 9.39 11.18 6.63
CA ILE A 371 10.32 10.31 5.90
C ILE A 371 11.46 11.13 5.28
N LYS A 372 11.15 12.22 4.56
CA LYS A 372 12.17 13.11 3.96
C LYS A 372 13.15 13.62 5.00
N GLN A 373 12.66 14.09 6.16
CA GLN A 373 13.52 14.61 7.23
C GLN A 373 14.42 13.52 7.80
N LEU A 374 13.89 12.30 8.00
CA LEU A 374 14.66 11.15 8.49
C LEU A 374 15.70 10.67 7.46
N LEU A 375 15.34 10.58 6.16
CA LEU A 375 16.28 10.23 5.08
C LEU A 375 17.43 11.23 4.97
N THR A 376 17.15 12.54 5.16
CA THR A 376 18.13 13.61 5.01
C THR A 376 19.05 13.71 6.22
N ASN A 377 18.51 13.71 7.43
CA ASN A 377 19.24 14.02 8.66
C ASN A 377 19.50 12.78 9.53
N GLY A 378 18.82 11.66 9.26
CA GLY A 378 18.83 10.45 10.09
C GLY A 378 18.04 10.57 11.39
N VAL A 379 17.57 11.77 11.75
CA VAL A 379 16.76 12.07 12.93
C VAL A 379 15.81 13.25 12.65
N ILE A 380 14.69 13.31 13.36
CA ILE A 380 13.84 14.51 13.45
C ILE A 380 14.25 15.25 14.74
N LYS A 381 14.53 16.53 14.63
CA LYS A 381 14.87 17.42 15.76
C LYS A 381 13.62 18.05 16.36
#